data_8ef99607d6ffc3376c9946d25677b120
#
_entry.id   8ef99607d6ffc3376c9946d25677b120
#
_cell.length_a   1.000
_cell.length_b   1.000
_cell.length_c   1.000
_cell.angle_alpha   90.00
_cell.angle_beta   90.00
_cell.angle_gamma   90.00
#
_symmetry.space_group_name_H-M   'P 1'
#
loop_
_entity.id
_entity.type
_entity.pdbx_description
1 polymer ?
#
loop_
_entity_poly.entity_id
_entity_poly.type
_entity_poly.pdbx_seq_one_letter_code
_entity_poly.pdbx_strand_id
1 'polypeptide(L)'
;MKRKNLILALAVLSSIAFAACGNSGKTETKTSEETEAATEKTTEKAMEKESEKASETAAEQKAANFSVSEKSLKFTAENLALETVDNSIFADKDLTVLNVWGTFCGPCIQEMPELGEWQREMPENVQIVGLVADISGKEDQEHIDYANLILEKTNAQFTNIIPNSDFSDLLSGVSAVPTTFFINKEGKIVGKPVVGAQVSKYKSFVEEYLKSIES
;
A
#
# COMPACT_ATOMS: atom_id res chain seq x y z
N MET A 1 27.83 41.77 -9.04
CA MET A 1 27.93 41.82 -10.53
C MET A 1 26.71 41.14 -11.10
N LYS A 2 25.88 41.88 -11.80
CA LYS A 2 24.61 41.42 -12.42
C LYS A 2 24.99 40.67 -13.72
N ARG A 3 24.45 39.45 -13.92
CA ARG A 3 24.34 38.83 -15.24
C ARG A 3 22.94 38.48 -15.58
N LYS A 4 22.48 39.09 -16.67
CA LYS A 4 21.14 39.13 -17.24
C LYS A 4 20.84 37.86 -18.04
N ASN A 5 19.56 37.50 -17.96
CA ASN A 5 18.70 36.77 -18.89
C ASN A 5 19.21 36.46 -20.29
N LEU A 6 18.93 35.22 -20.74
CA LEU A 6 18.62 35.00 -22.14
C LEU A 6 17.50 33.96 -22.24
N ILE A 7 16.33 34.47 -22.59
CA ILE A 7 15.13 33.70 -23.00
C ILE A 7 15.35 33.31 -24.46
N LEU A 8 15.22 32.03 -24.77
CA LEU A 8 15.06 31.60 -26.17
C LEU A 8 13.83 30.71 -26.26
N ALA A 9 12.77 31.29 -26.79
CA ALA A 9 11.56 30.61 -27.21
C ALA A 9 11.79 29.97 -28.59
N LEU A 10 11.50 28.69 -28.71
CA LEU A 10 11.30 28.03 -30.02
C LEU A 10 9.99 27.28 -30.00
N ALA A 11 9.01 27.86 -30.69
CA ALA A 11 7.77 27.22 -31.07
C ALA A 11 8.02 26.38 -32.34
N VAL A 12 7.69 25.11 -32.31
CA VAL A 12 7.51 24.29 -33.53
C VAL A 12 6.14 23.64 -33.46
N LEU A 13 5.24 24.19 -34.27
CA LEU A 13 3.99 23.57 -34.68
C LEU A 13 4.32 22.45 -35.69
N SER A 14 3.76 21.27 -35.48
CA SER A 14 3.65 20.27 -36.52
C SER A 14 2.32 19.55 -36.40
N SER A 15 1.39 19.95 -37.26
CA SER A 15 0.10 19.32 -37.50
C SER A 15 0.31 18.14 -38.46
N ILE A 16 -0.15 16.94 -38.08
CA ILE A 16 -0.38 15.86 -39.04
C ILE A 16 -1.77 15.29 -38.81
N ALA A 17 -2.65 15.59 -39.77
CA ALA A 17 -3.94 14.93 -39.95
C ALA A 17 -3.73 13.63 -40.74
N PHE A 18 -4.33 12.54 -40.32
CA PHE A 18 -4.57 11.39 -41.17
C PHE A 18 -6.01 10.94 -41.09
N ALA A 19 -6.55 10.83 -42.30
CA ALA A 19 -7.94 10.59 -42.64
C ALA A 19 -8.35 9.13 -42.47
N ALA A 20 -9.65 8.96 -42.41
CA ALA A 20 -10.47 7.77 -42.35
C ALA A 20 -10.31 6.83 -43.54
N CYS A 21 -10.49 5.54 -43.33
CA CYS A 21 -11.19 4.64 -44.23
C CYS A 21 -11.80 3.49 -43.44
N GLY A 22 -13.04 3.34 -43.53
CA GLY A 22 -14.04 2.44 -43.30
C GLY A 22 -13.95 1.12 -44.07
N ASN A 23 -14.52 0.08 -43.53
CA ASN A 23 -15.21 -0.94 -44.28
C ASN A 23 -16.27 -1.66 -43.46
N SER A 24 -17.45 -1.76 -44.06
CA SER A 24 -18.62 -2.50 -43.60
C SER A 24 -18.44 -4.01 -43.77
N GLY A 25 -19.06 -4.76 -42.88
CA GLY A 25 -19.32 -6.19 -43.06
C GLY A 25 -20.51 -6.63 -42.20
N LYS A 26 -21.68 -6.59 -42.83
CA LYS A 26 -22.98 -6.99 -42.32
C LYS A 26 -23.17 -8.49 -42.60
N THR A 27 -23.63 -9.28 -41.61
CA THR A 27 -24.44 -10.48 -41.90
C THR A 27 -25.38 -10.75 -40.73
N GLU A 28 -26.65 -10.78 -41.08
CA GLU A 28 -27.83 -11.10 -40.32
C GLU A 28 -28.00 -12.62 -40.16
N THR A 29 -28.80 -13.01 -39.16
CA THR A 29 -29.99 -13.90 -39.22
C THR A 29 -29.90 -14.98 -38.13
N LYS A 30 -30.83 -15.34 -37.27
CA LYS A 30 -32.29 -15.38 -37.19
C LYS A 30 -32.69 -16.02 -35.85
N THR A 31 -33.58 -15.46 -35.10
CA THR A 31 -34.90 -15.84 -34.62
C THR A 31 -35.23 -17.32 -34.31
N SER A 32 -35.70 -17.53 -33.12
CA SER A 32 -36.97 -18.17 -32.67
C SER A 32 -37.06 -18.11 -31.14
N GLU A 33 -37.99 -17.34 -30.53
CA GLU A 33 -39.40 -17.71 -30.19
C GLU A 33 -39.47 -18.97 -29.34
N GLU A 34 -39.94 -18.85 -28.22
CA GLU A 34 -41.19 -18.68 -27.47
C GLU A 34 -41.40 -19.85 -26.55
N THR A 35 -41.78 -19.72 -25.30
CA THR A 35 -43.08 -20.01 -24.72
C THR A 35 -43.00 -20.01 -23.17
N GLU A 36 -43.83 -19.16 -22.56
CA GLU A 36 -44.73 -19.28 -21.44
C GLU A 36 -44.25 -19.92 -20.15
N ALA A 37 -44.36 -19.25 -19.13
CA ALA A 37 -45.46 -18.70 -18.29
C ALA A 37 -45.72 -19.49 -17.00
N ALA A 38 -45.80 -18.72 -15.96
CA ALA A 38 -46.69 -18.84 -14.80
C ALA A 38 -46.27 -19.64 -13.57
N THR A 39 -46.49 -18.93 -12.48
CA THR A 39 -46.92 -19.43 -11.13
C THR A 39 -45.75 -19.68 -10.18
N GLU A 40 -45.57 -19.11 -9.02
CA GLU A 40 -46.48 -18.35 -8.12
C GLU A 40 -45.67 -17.70 -6.99
N LYS A 41 -46.06 -16.55 -6.66
CA LYS A 41 -45.99 -15.80 -5.43
C LYS A 41 -46.16 -16.69 -4.21
N THR A 42 -45.23 -16.65 -3.29
CA THR A 42 -45.40 -16.70 -1.83
C THR A 42 -44.12 -17.24 -1.19
N THR A 43 -43.27 -16.39 -0.68
CA THR A 43 -42.52 -16.53 0.57
C THR A 43 -41.53 -15.37 0.73
N GLU A 44 -42.11 -14.19 0.75
CA GLU A 44 -41.36 -12.97 1.10
C GLU A 44 -41.93 -12.47 2.44
N LYS A 45 -41.60 -13.09 3.55
CA LYS A 45 -41.81 -12.52 4.90
C LYS A 45 -41.16 -13.26 6.08
N ALA A 46 -40.18 -14.12 5.85
CA ALA A 46 -39.56 -14.85 6.98
C ALA A 46 -38.02 -14.75 7.02
N MET A 47 -37.35 -14.01 6.10
CA MET A 47 -35.90 -13.92 6.06
C MET A 47 -35.32 -12.55 6.48
N GLU A 48 -36.15 -11.60 6.84
CA GLU A 48 -35.70 -10.24 7.19
C GLU A 48 -35.39 -10.04 8.69
N LYS A 49 -35.71 -11.01 9.53
CA LYS A 49 -35.51 -10.91 10.99
C LYS A 49 -34.36 -11.74 11.56
N GLU A 50 -33.69 -12.54 10.72
CA GLU A 50 -32.54 -13.36 11.14
C GLU A 50 -31.19 -12.77 10.65
N SER A 51 -31.22 -11.82 9.71
CA SER A 51 -30.05 -11.13 9.19
C SER A 51 -29.55 -9.98 10.08
N GLU A 52 -30.43 -9.30 10.81
CA GLU A 52 -30.04 -8.21 11.72
C GLU A 52 -29.38 -8.71 13.01
N LYS A 53 -29.75 -9.89 13.51
CA LYS A 53 -29.17 -10.44 14.74
C LYS A 53 -27.83 -11.15 14.52
N ALA A 54 -27.55 -11.57 13.30
CA ALA A 54 -26.24 -12.15 12.94
C ALA A 54 -25.18 -11.08 12.65
N SER A 55 -25.58 -9.87 12.26
CA SER A 55 -24.69 -8.74 12.01
C SER A 55 -24.19 -8.08 13.31
N GLU A 56 -25.03 -7.98 14.31
CA GLU A 56 -24.66 -7.37 15.60
C GLU A 56 -23.75 -8.27 16.44
N THR A 57 -23.94 -9.59 16.42
CA THR A 57 -23.07 -10.55 17.11
C THR A 57 -21.71 -10.76 16.42
N ALA A 58 -21.63 -10.50 15.12
CA ALA A 58 -20.36 -10.57 14.37
C ALA A 58 -19.50 -9.30 14.56
N ALA A 59 -20.10 -8.16 14.90
CA ALA A 59 -19.40 -6.93 15.20
C ALA A 59 -18.81 -6.93 16.63
N GLU A 60 -19.52 -7.50 17.61
CA GLU A 60 -19.03 -7.61 18.99
C GLU A 60 -17.96 -8.70 19.18
N GLN A 61 -17.87 -9.71 18.31
CA GLN A 61 -16.83 -10.74 18.37
C GLN A 61 -15.56 -10.36 17.58
N LYS A 62 -15.51 -9.21 16.91
CA LYS A 62 -14.36 -8.76 16.11
C LYS A 62 -13.43 -7.79 16.85
N ALA A 63 -13.77 -7.40 18.07
CA ALA A 63 -12.91 -6.65 18.98
C ALA A 63 -11.94 -7.57 19.72
N ALA A 64 -11.29 -8.52 19.00
CA ALA A 64 -10.44 -9.45 19.70
C ALA A 64 -9.24 -9.89 18.85
N ASN A 65 -8.08 -9.59 19.38
CA ASN A 65 -6.89 -10.39 19.23
C ASN A 65 -6.19 -10.30 17.89
N PHE A 66 -5.64 -9.12 17.60
CA PHE A 66 -4.43 -9.09 16.80
C PHE A 66 -3.40 -9.98 17.50
N SER A 67 -2.91 -11.00 16.81
CA SER A 67 -1.77 -11.76 17.31
C SER A 67 -0.60 -10.80 17.43
N VAL A 68 0.11 -10.81 18.56
CA VAL A 68 1.31 -10.01 18.76
C VAL A 68 2.49 -10.95 18.85
N SER A 69 3.56 -10.67 18.10
CA SER A 69 4.78 -11.47 18.15
C SER A 69 5.41 -11.40 19.55
N GLU A 70 6.00 -12.51 20.01
CA GLU A 70 6.73 -12.51 21.28
C GLU A 70 8.00 -11.68 21.20
N LYS A 71 8.69 -11.71 20.06
CA LYS A 71 9.97 -11.04 19.82
C LYS A 71 9.75 -9.65 19.24
N SER A 72 10.40 -8.65 19.80
CA SER A 72 10.47 -7.30 19.24
C SER A 72 11.53 -7.23 18.14
N LEU A 73 11.26 -6.47 17.09
CA LEU A 73 12.24 -6.10 16.08
C LEU A 73 13.23 -5.11 16.70
N LYS A 74 14.48 -5.52 16.81
CA LYS A 74 15.58 -4.69 17.32
C LYS A 74 16.62 -4.53 16.22
N PHE A 75 16.99 -3.30 15.95
CA PHE A 75 17.96 -2.97 14.92
C PHE A 75 18.64 -1.65 15.19
N THR A 76 19.81 -1.46 14.58
CA THR A 76 20.47 -0.18 14.36
C THR A 76 20.98 -0.17 12.93
N ALA A 77 20.44 0.72 12.09
CA ALA A 77 20.70 0.75 10.65
C ALA A 77 20.80 2.20 10.15
N GLU A 78 21.06 2.40 8.87
CA GLU A 78 20.97 3.69 8.21
C GLU A 78 19.66 3.80 7.43
N ASN A 79 19.15 5.04 7.28
CA ASN A 79 18.11 5.38 6.33
C ASN A 79 18.73 5.79 4.97
N LEU A 80 17.88 6.11 3.96
CA LEU A 80 18.36 6.55 2.64
C LEU A 80 19.10 7.90 2.66
N ALA A 81 18.99 8.68 3.75
CA ALA A 81 19.81 9.89 3.96
C ALA A 81 21.14 9.58 4.68
N LEU A 82 21.45 8.30 4.91
CA LEU A 82 22.63 7.80 5.64
C LEU A 82 22.68 8.28 7.10
N GLU A 83 21.51 8.58 7.68
CA GLU A 83 21.37 8.87 9.09
C GLU A 83 21.06 7.57 9.86
N THR A 84 21.62 7.48 11.07
CA THR A 84 21.37 6.33 11.94
C THR A 84 19.92 6.30 12.42
N VAL A 85 19.26 5.17 12.26
CA VAL A 85 17.91 4.87 12.74
C VAL A 85 17.93 3.57 13.51
N ASP A 86 17.23 3.51 14.63
CA ASP A 86 17.10 2.31 15.43
C ASP A 86 15.63 2.00 15.78
N ASN A 87 15.42 0.95 16.56
CA ASN A 87 14.07 0.53 16.93
C ASN A 87 13.29 1.54 17.81
N SER A 88 13.92 2.64 18.28
CA SER A 88 13.21 3.72 18.98
C SER A 88 12.22 4.46 18.04
N ILE A 89 12.40 4.35 16.72
CA ILE A 89 11.46 4.91 15.73
C ILE A 89 10.00 4.44 15.94
N PHE A 90 9.81 3.29 16.60
CA PHE A 90 8.48 2.75 16.90
C PHE A 90 7.87 3.36 18.17
N ALA A 91 8.68 3.83 19.11
CA ALA A 91 8.26 4.15 20.48
C ALA A 91 7.22 5.29 20.57
N ASP A 92 7.29 6.25 19.65
CA ASP A 92 6.40 7.43 19.63
C ASP A 92 5.12 7.21 18.82
N LYS A 93 4.92 5.99 18.32
CA LYS A 93 3.76 5.66 17.45
C LYS A 93 3.02 4.45 18.01
N ASP A 94 1.70 4.53 18.06
CA ASP A 94 0.89 3.38 18.45
C ASP A 94 1.00 2.26 17.41
N LEU A 95 1.17 2.64 16.13
CA LEU A 95 1.38 1.68 15.04
C LEU A 95 2.28 2.24 13.95
N THR A 96 3.22 1.41 13.50
CA THR A 96 4.04 1.63 12.30
C THR A 96 3.66 0.64 11.21
N VAL A 97 3.37 1.15 10.03
CA VAL A 97 3.17 0.38 8.80
C VAL A 97 4.55 0.19 8.17
N LEU A 98 5.18 -0.96 8.37
CA LEU A 98 6.50 -1.29 7.82
C LEU A 98 6.32 -1.95 6.44
N ASN A 99 6.54 -1.19 5.38
CA ASN A 99 6.44 -1.64 4.00
C ASN A 99 7.80 -2.12 3.48
N VAL A 100 7.93 -3.42 3.24
CA VAL A 100 9.12 -4.03 2.63
C VAL A 100 8.97 -3.98 1.11
N TRP A 101 9.86 -3.25 0.44
CA TRP A 101 9.78 -3.01 -0.98
C TRP A 101 11.16 -3.09 -1.65
N GLY A 102 11.23 -2.99 -2.97
CA GLY A 102 12.48 -2.97 -3.71
C GLY A 102 12.40 -2.04 -4.93
N THR A 103 13.53 -1.51 -5.35
CA THR A 103 13.62 -0.56 -6.47
C THR A 103 13.26 -1.20 -7.82
N PHE A 104 13.42 -2.52 -7.94
CA PHE A 104 13.04 -3.32 -9.11
C PHE A 104 11.54 -3.70 -9.16
N CYS A 105 10.80 -3.44 -8.08
CA CYS A 105 9.46 -3.96 -7.88
C CYS A 105 8.40 -3.03 -8.47
N GLY A 106 7.88 -3.34 -9.64
CA GLY A 106 6.84 -2.54 -10.30
C GLY A 106 5.58 -2.30 -9.45
N PRO A 107 4.96 -3.31 -8.83
CA PRO A 107 3.82 -3.11 -7.93
C PRO A 107 4.14 -2.23 -6.70
N CYS A 108 5.37 -2.33 -6.16
CA CYS A 108 5.81 -1.47 -5.06
C CYS A 108 5.82 0.00 -5.47
N ILE A 109 6.41 0.30 -6.64
CA ILE A 109 6.48 1.67 -7.18
C ILE A 109 5.07 2.22 -7.47
N GLN A 110 4.16 1.36 -7.93
CA GLN A 110 2.77 1.76 -8.22
C GLN A 110 1.97 2.13 -6.98
N GLU A 111 2.24 1.53 -5.80
CA GLU A 111 1.54 1.88 -4.56
C GLU A 111 2.12 3.11 -3.85
N MET A 112 3.38 3.51 -4.16
CA MET A 112 4.07 4.63 -3.49
C MET A 112 3.29 5.95 -3.49
N PRO A 113 2.65 6.41 -4.61
CA PRO A 113 1.87 7.64 -4.58
C PRO A 113 0.74 7.61 -3.55
N GLU A 114 0.02 6.48 -3.45
CA GLU A 114 -1.07 6.31 -2.48
C GLU A 114 -0.54 6.22 -1.04
N LEU A 115 0.59 5.55 -0.82
CA LEU A 115 1.26 5.53 0.49
C LEU A 115 1.70 6.93 0.92
N GLY A 116 2.27 7.72 0.00
CA GLY A 116 2.68 9.10 0.27
C GLY A 116 1.50 10.03 0.57
N GLU A 117 0.38 9.87 -0.13
CA GLU A 117 -0.85 10.59 0.17
C GLU A 117 -1.39 10.21 1.55
N TRP A 118 -1.51 8.92 1.81
CA TRP A 118 -2.00 8.42 3.08
C TRP A 118 -1.11 8.82 4.27
N GLN A 119 0.22 8.84 4.12
CA GLN A 119 1.14 9.31 5.16
C GLN A 119 0.83 10.76 5.61
N ARG A 120 0.35 11.60 4.70
CA ARG A 120 -0.01 12.99 5.02
C ARG A 120 -1.39 13.15 5.70
N GLU A 121 -2.22 12.13 5.57
CA GLU A 121 -3.62 12.13 6.05
C GLU A 121 -3.82 11.29 7.32
N MET A 122 -2.86 10.38 7.61
CA MET A 122 -2.99 9.47 8.74
C MET A 122 -2.87 10.18 10.09
N PRO A 123 -3.42 9.58 11.16
CA PRO A 123 -3.30 10.11 12.52
C PRO A 123 -1.83 10.25 12.93
N GLU A 124 -1.52 11.25 13.78
CA GLU A 124 -0.14 11.53 14.23
C GLU A 124 0.51 10.37 14.98
N ASN A 125 -0.29 9.51 15.61
CA ASN A 125 0.16 8.29 16.31
C ASN A 125 0.40 7.09 15.39
N VAL A 126 0.32 7.27 14.05
CA VAL A 126 0.64 6.26 13.05
C VAL A 126 1.70 6.80 12.10
N GLN A 127 2.53 5.93 11.57
CA GLN A 127 3.52 6.26 10.53
C GLN A 127 3.69 5.14 9.52
N ILE A 128 4.25 5.50 8.34
CA ILE A 128 4.78 4.53 7.39
C ILE A 128 6.30 4.56 7.48
N VAL A 129 6.92 3.39 7.47
CA VAL A 129 8.37 3.21 7.33
C VAL A 129 8.61 2.22 6.19
N GLY A 130 9.47 2.56 5.25
CA GLY A 130 9.92 1.65 4.20
C GLY A 130 11.13 0.84 4.66
N LEU A 131 11.27 -0.39 4.15
CA LEU A 131 12.47 -1.21 4.24
C LEU A 131 12.84 -1.62 2.82
N VAL A 132 13.96 -1.10 2.30
CA VAL A 132 14.35 -1.24 0.88
C VAL A 132 15.19 -2.50 0.69
N ALA A 133 14.54 -3.61 0.39
CA ALA A 133 15.10 -4.96 0.49
C ALA A 133 16.25 -5.28 -0.48
N ASP A 134 16.42 -4.52 -1.55
CA ASP A 134 17.46 -4.71 -2.56
C ASP A 134 18.67 -3.79 -2.39
N ILE A 135 18.72 -2.95 -1.36
CA ILE A 135 19.92 -2.17 -1.04
C ILE A 135 20.81 -3.01 -0.12
N SER A 136 22.04 -3.28 -0.57
CA SER A 136 22.97 -4.17 0.12
C SER A 136 23.74 -3.52 1.28
N GLY A 137 23.55 -2.23 1.51
CA GLY A 137 24.21 -1.44 2.55
C GLY A 137 24.44 0.00 2.10
N LYS A 138 25.01 0.82 2.98
CA LYS A 138 25.26 2.25 2.73
C LYS A 138 26.22 2.55 1.59
N GLU A 139 27.00 1.59 1.15
CA GLU A 139 27.95 1.72 0.02
C GLU A 139 27.26 1.49 -1.35
N ASP A 140 26.00 1.06 -1.33
CA ASP A 140 25.20 0.77 -2.53
C ASP A 140 24.53 2.05 -3.06
N GLN A 141 25.37 3.01 -3.48
CA GLN A 141 24.91 4.34 -3.88
C GLN A 141 23.95 4.30 -5.07
N GLU A 142 24.13 3.35 -5.99
CA GLU A 142 23.27 3.24 -7.18
C GLU A 142 21.81 2.96 -6.79
N HIS A 143 21.57 1.97 -5.92
CA HIS A 143 20.20 1.65 -5.45
C HIS A 143 19.67 2.72 -4.50
N ILE A 144 20.52 3.35 -3.68
CA ILE A 144 20.12 4.47 -2.81
C ILE A 144 19.62 5.64 -3.65
N ASP A 145 20.36 6.05 -4.67
CA ASP A 145 19.97 7.15 -5.56
C ASP A 145 18.70 6.82 -6.33
N TYR A 146 18.55 5.57 -6.78
CA TYR A 146 17.35 5.14 -7.49
C TYR A 146 16.13 5.06 -6.57
N ALA A 147 16.27 4.58 -5.35
CA ALA A 147 15.21 4.61 -4.34
C ALA A 147 14.76 6.04 -4.04
N ASN A 148 15.69 6.95 -3.80
CA ASN A 148 15.41 8.38 -3.60
C ASN A 148 14.66 9.00 -4.78
N LEU A 149 15.07 8.68 -6.03
CA LEU A 149 14.39 9.14 -7.24
C LEU A 149 12.94 8.64 -7.31
N ILE A 150 12.70 7.37 -6.97
CA ILE A 150 11.33 6.79 -6.92
C ILE A 150 10.48 7.57 -5.90
N LEU A 151 10.99 7.75 -4.67
CA LEU A 151 10.26 8.45 -3.60
C LEU A 151 9.97 9.91 -3.96
N GLU A 152 10.92 10.61 -4.59
CA GLU A 152 10.71 11.97 -5.11
C GLU A 152 9.61 12.02 -6.16
N LYS A 153 9.69 11.15 -7.19
CA LYS A 153 8.73 11.11 -8.31
C LYS A 153 7.33 10.73 -7.89
N THR A 154 7.21 9.93 -6.84
CA THR A 154 5.92 9.46 -6.31
C THR A 154 5.41 10.30 -5.15
N ASN A 155 6.17 11.31 -4.71
CA ASN A 155 5.88 12.14 -3.54
C ASN A 155 5.62 11.31 -2.26
N ALA A 156 6.35 10.20 -2.11
CA ALA A 156 6.29 9.27 -0.98
C ALA A 156 7.39 9.60 0.04
N GLN A 157 7.16 10.64 0.85
CA GLN A 157 8.18 11.19 1.76
C GLN A 157 8.05 10.62 3.18
N PHE A 158 8.35 9.34 3.36
CA PHE A 158 8.48 8.69 4.66
C PHE A 158 9.88 8.09 4.82
N THR A 159 10.26 7.79 6.06
CA THR A 159 11.57 7.18 6.36
C THR A 159 11.69 5.84 5.66
N ASN A 160 12.81 5.62 4.97
CA ASN A 160 13.15 4.35 4.33
C ASN A 160 14.48 3.85 4.88
N ILE A 161 14.48 2.63 5.41
CA ILE A 161 15.61 1.99 6.08
C ILE A 161 16.36 1.12 5.06
N ILE A 162 17.68 1.18 5.11
CA ILE A 162 18.59 0.26 4.43
C ILE A 162 18.75 -0.96 5.35
N PRO A 163 18.30 -2.16 4.95
CA PRO A 163 18.39 -3.34 5.81
C PRO A 163 19.84 -3.77 6.05
N ASN A 164 20.08 -4.31 7.22
CA ASN A 164 21.32 -5.00 7.59
C ASN A 164 21.02 -6.37 8.20
N SER A 165 21.99 -7.01 8.82
CA SER A 165 21.84 -8.34 9.43
C SER A 165 20.75 -8.41 10.51
N ASP A 166 20.40 -7.29 11.15
CA ASP A 166 19.36 -7.25 12.20
C ASP A 166 17.98 -7.55 11.64
N PHE A 167 17.76 -7.33 10.34
CA PHE A 167 16.51 -7.62 9.63
C PHE A 167 16.44 -9.04 9.05
N SER A 168 17.47 -9.87 9.21
CA SER A 168 17.55 -11.19 8.57
C SER A 168 16.37 -12.10 8.94
N ASP A 169 15.98 -12.12 10.21
CA ASP A 169 14.83 -12.92 10.69
C ASP A 169 13.51 -12.45 10.01
N LEU A 170 13.29 -11.13 9.95
CA LEU A 170 12.10 -10.55 9.32
C LEU A 170 12.08 -10.87 7.82
N LEU A 171 13.18 -10.58 7.12
CA LEU A 171 13.30 -10.76 5.68
C LEU A 171 13.25 -12.21 5.24
N SER A 172 13.68 -13.16 6.10
CA SER A 172 13.56 -14.59 5.81
C SER A 172 12.11 -15.06 5.65
N GLY A 173 11.16 -14.34 6.25
CA GLY A 173 9.72 -14.58 6.13
C GLY A 173 9.07 -13.87 4.93
N VAL A 174 9.80 -13.04 4.19
CA VAL A 174 9.29 -12.29 3.04
C VAL A 174 9.48 -13.10 1.77
N SER A 175 8.40 -13.66 1.23
CA SER A 175 8.42 -14.46 0.00
C SER A 175 8.24 -13.62 -1.27
N ALA A 176 7.74 -12.42 -1.17
CA ALA A 176 7.51 -11.49 -2.26
C ALA A 176 7.46 -10.03 -1.76
N VAL A 177 7.71 -9.07 -2.63
CA VAL A 177 7.54 -7.63 -2.36
C VAL A 177 6.44 -7.05 -3.27
N PRO A 178 5.66 -6.07 -2.78
CA PRO A 178 5.72 -5.55 -1.42
C PRO A 178 5.13 -6.52 -0.41
N THR A 179 5.66 -6.51 0.80
CA THR A 179 5.06 -7.15 1.98
C THR A 179 5.01 -6.13 3.10
N THR A 180 3.84 -5.92 3.68
CA THR A 180 3.63 -4.92 4.73
C THR A 180 3.36 -5.59 6.06
N PHE A 181 4.17 -5.24 7.04
CA PHE A 181 4.03 -5.61 8.46
C PHE A 181 3.46 -4.43 9.25
N PHE A 182 2.85 -4.74 10.36
CA PHE A 182 2.35 -3.75 11.32
C PHE A 182 3.12 -3.92 12.62
N ILE A 183 3.75 -2.84 13.09
CA ILE A 183 4.65 -2.88 14.25
C ILE A 183 4.09 -1.92 15.31
N ASN A 184 3.87 -2.43 16.53
CA ASN A 184 3.41 -1.59 17.64
C ASN A 184 4.59 -0.82 18.29
N LYS A 185 4.29 0.04 19.26
CA LYS A 185 5.28 0.87 19.96
C LYS A 185 6.36 0.08 20.73
N GLU A 186 6.10 -1.19 21.06
CA GLU A 186 7.07 -2.09 21.66
C GLU A 186 7.98 -2.76 20.60
N GLY A 187 7.82 -2.42 19.31
CA GLY A 187 8.58 -3.03 18.22
C GLY A 187 8.11 -4.44 17.85
N LYS A 188 6.92 -4.84 18.26
CA LYS A 188 6.37 -6.18 18.00
C LYS A 188 5.47 -6.17 16.78
N ILE A 189 5.53 -7.24 15.98
CA ILE A 189 4.64 -7.45 14.85
C ILE A 189 3.24 -7.76 15.38
N VAL A 190 2.25 -7.05 14.83
CA VAL A 190 0.83 -7.19 15.18
C VAL A 190 0.07 -7.73 13.97
N GLY A 191 -0.73 -8.75 14.19
CA GLY A 191 -1.53 -9.38 13.14
C GLY A 191 -0.70 -10.16 12.13
N LYS A 192 -1.24 -10.33 10.94
CA LYS A 192 -0.57 -11.01 9.84
C LYS A 192 -0.06 -10.00 8.81
N PRO A 193 1.11 -10.23 8.22
CA PRO A 193 1.58 -9.37 7.13
C PRO A 193 0.64 -9.44 5.93
N VAL A 194 0.58 -8.35 5.18
CA VAL A 194 -0.14 -8.27 3.90
C VAL A 194 0.87 -8.38 2.77
N VAL A 195 0.73 -9.40 1.93
CA VAL A 195 1.57 -9.63 0.75
C VAL A 195 0.92 -9.01 -0.48
N GLY A 196 1.69 -8.27 -1.27
CA GLY A 196 1.25 -7.54 -2.45
C GLY A 196 0.73 -6.13 -2.16
N ALA A 197 0.70 -5.28 -3.20
CA ALA A 197 0.25 -3.90 -3.15
C ALA A 197 -1.26 -3.81 -2.84
N GLN A 198 -1.62 -3.58 -1.58
CA GLN A 198 -3.00 -3.61 -1.09
C GLN A 198 -3.25 -2.51 -0.05
N VAL A 199 -3.01 -1.24 -0.42
CA VAL A 199 -3.05 -0.08 0.49
C VAL A 199 -4.39 0.03 1.23
N SER A 200 -5.51 -0.33 0.58
CA SER A 200 -6.82 -0.35 1.25
C SER A 200 -6.88 -1.31 2.45
N LYS A 201 -6.19 -2.46 2.36
CA LYS A 201 -6.09 -3.39 3.49
C LYS A 201 -5.20 -2.86 4.60
N TYR A 202 -4.14 -2.11 4.25
CA TYR A 202 -3.30 -1.47 5.26
C TYR A 202 -4.10 -0.44 6.06
N LYS A 203 -4.87 0.41 5.37
CA LYS A 203 -5.75 1.41 5.98
C LYS A 203 -6.78 0.75 6.90
N SER A 204 -7.48 -0.29 6.44
CA SER A 204 -8.46 -1.03 7.25
C SER A 204 -7.84 -1.65 8.50
N PHE A 205 -6.64 -2.26 8.37
CA PHE A 205 -5.93 -2.83 9.51
C PHE A 205 -5.59 -1.78 10.57
N VAL A 206 -5.06 -0.63 10.13
CA VAL A 206 -4.71 0.49 11.02
C VAL A 206 -5.94 0.98 11.78
N GLU A 207 -7.06 1.20 11.08
CA GLU A 207 -8.31 1.64 11.71
C GLU A 207 -8.83 0.64 12.75
N GLU A 208 -8.83 -0.66 12.41
CA GLU A 208 -9.27 -1.72 13.33
C GLU A 208 -8.35 -1.82 14.56
N TYR A 209 -7.03 -1.70 14.36
CA TYR A 209 -6.05 -1.76 15.44
C TYR A 209 -6.20 -0.58 16.40
N LEU A 210 -6.28 0.65 15.89
CA LEU A 210 -6.45 1.84 16.73
C LEU A 210 -7.72 1.76 17.57
N LYS A 211 -8.85 1.36 16.99
CA LYS A 211 -10.09 1.11 17.75
C LYS A 211 -9.93 0.07 18.85
N SER A 212 -9.06 -0.93 18.65
CA SER A 212 -8.84 -2.00 19.64
C SER A 212 -8.02 -1.57 20.85
N ILE A 213 -7.18 -0.55 20.71
CA ILE A 213 -6.34 -0.03 21.81
C ILE A 213 -6.95 1.17 22.53
N GLU A 214 -8.00 1.80 21.98
CA GLU A 214 -8.75 2.88 22.61
C GLU A 214 -9.87 2.39 23.54
N SER A 215 -10.23 1.11 23.46
CA SER A 215 -11.30 0.46 24.26
C SER A 215 -10.75 -0.20 25.51
#